data_a58c4f3f9f79d02b8697bbcee130cd46
#
_entry.id   a58c4f3f9f79d02b8697bbcee130cd46
#
_cell.length_a   1.000
_cell.length_b   1.000
_cell.length_c   1.000
_cell.angle_alpha   90.00
_cell.angle_beta   90.00
_cell.angle_gamma   90.00
#
_symmetry.space_group_name_H-M   'P 1'
#
loop_
_entity.id
_entity.type
_entity.pdbx_description
1 polymer ?
#
loop_
_entity_poly.entity_id
_entity_poly.type
_entity_poly.pdbx_seq_one_letter_code
_entity_poly.pdbx_strand_id
1 'polypeptide(L)'
;MNKKLLCAVMFSTSLVSSMLCGCNSTSNDGKVEVELIQYKPEAVKAFEKIAENFNSTHSDIHLTIQSPNEAMTVLKTRFIREDYPDIIGIGGDINYSNFLDADMFMDISDFEVVNDIKPSYLNMDKELEFIPKDGVYAIPYVANCAGILYNKDMFAEHGWEAPTTWEEFNQLCQTIQSEGITPLYFGFKDTWTCLAPWNALAVGLAPSTVCSSVNAGETTFSVEYREVAEKMKSLLQYSESNPYAYSYNDACTAFARGESAMFPIGSYAVPQIQSVNPDINIDSFVFPANSDEKDNILNSGIDLQFSVMKECKNKEAVYEVLRYLYEDDTIQIYLDDQNAVPCKEGDFTLPSMLDGVKSYIEEDRMADFHDHHYPSEMSVDAMVQTFLMDDSSNAIDTFLSKFDANWIRYNRDLIKKVQDYIRGYNNEI
;
A
#
# COMPACT_ATOMS: atom_id res chain seq x y z
N MET A 1 65.02 23.45 -40.58
CA MET A 1 65.79 22.65 -41.56
C MET A 1 64.91 21.56 -42.10
N ASN A 2 64.50 21.68 -43.35
CA ASN A 2 64.23 20.62 -44.35
C ASN A 2 63.21 19.46 -43.91
N LYS A 3 62.37 19.02 -44.73
CA LYS A 3 61.78 19.20 -46.07
C LYS A 3 60.57 18.27 -46.17
N LYS A 4 59.53 18.75 -46.71
CA LYS A 4 58.72 18.23 -47.81
C LYS A 4 58.92 16.77 -48.19
N LEU A 5 57.80 15.98 -48.17
CA LEU A 5 57.38 15.35 -49.41
C LEU A 5 55.88 15.13 -49.49
N LEU A 6 55.34 15.60 -50.56
CA LEU A 6 54.01 15.42 -51.09
C LEU A 6 53.93 14.04 -51.75
N CYS A 7 52.86 13.32 -51.59
CA CYS A 7 52.31 12.46 -52.65
C CYS A 7 50.81 12.32 -52.51
N ALA A 8 50.11 12.89 -53.43
CA ALA A 8 48.76 12.63 -53.78
C ALA A 8 48.63 11.24 -54.39
N VAL A 9 47.50 10.59 -54.29
CA VAL A 9 46.79 9.97 -55.40
C VAL A 9 45.54 9.16 -54.91
N MET A 10 44.48 9.58 -55.57
CA MET A 10 43.30 8.87 -56.07
C MET A 10 42.11 8.53 -55.15
N PHE A 11 41.06 9.20 -55.54
CA PHE A 11 39.64 8.87 -55.43
C PHE A 11 39.35 7.41 -55.74
N SER A 12 38.60 6.75 -54.85
CA SER A 12 37.57 5.77 -55.23
C SER A 12 36.39 5.92 -54.30
N THR A 13 35.36 6.51 -54.86
CA THR A 13 34.00 6.56 -54.31
C THR A 13 33.46 5.16 -54.21
N SER A 14 33.30 4.69 -52.97
CA SER A 14 32.42 3.57 -52.68
C SER A 14 31.27 4.09 -51.82
N LEU A 15 30.11 4.25 -52.45
CA LEU A 15 28.84 4.41 -51.79
C LEU A 15 28.59 3.15 -50.96
N VAL A 16 28.78 3.22 -49.64
CA VAL A 16 28.25 2.27 -48.71
C VAL A 16 26.97 2.89 -48.17
N SER A 17 25.85 2.43 -48.71
CA SER A 17 24.52 2.62 -48.13
C SER A 17 24.53 1.88 -46.77
N SER A 18 24.80 2.60 -45.68
CA SER A 18 24.51 2.12 -44.35
C SER A 18 23.00 2.11 -44.18
N MET A 19 22.38 0.96 -44.43
CA MET A 19 21.09 0.62 -43.88
C MET A 19 21.26 0.69 -42.35
N LEU A 20 20.66 1.70 -41.74
CA LEU A 20 20.30 1.69 -40.33
C LEU A 20 19.23 0.62 -40.16
N CYS A 21 19.66 -0.63 -39.94
CA CYS A 21 18.83 -1.61 -39.28
C CYS A 21 18.73 -1.15 -37.83
N GLY A 22 17.64 -0.47 -37.49
CA GLY A 22 17.13 -0.43 -36.14
C GLY A 22 16.96 -1.89 -35.70
N CYS A 23 17.76 -2.32 -34.75
CA CYS A 23 17.47 -3.57 -34.05
C CYS A 23 16.16 -3.35 -33.24
N ASN A 24 15.04 -3.58 -33.91
CA ASN A 24 13.85 -4.02 -33.24
C ASN A 24 14.12 -5.47 -32.86
N SER A 25 14.40 -5.74 -31.62
CA SER A 25 14.43 -7.11 -31.09
C SER A 25 12.99 -7.62 -30.98
N THR A 26 12.41 -7.94 -32.11
CA THR A 26 11.26 -8.83 -32.15
C THR A 26 11.82 -10.22 -31.93
N SER A 27 11.58 -10.80 -30.75
CA SER A 27 11.60 -12.25 -30.58
C SER A 27 10.50 -12.80 -31.48
N ASN A 28 10.90 -13.49 -32.52
CA ASN A 28 10.08 -13.72 -33.72
C ASN A 28 9.35 -15.07 -33.59
N ASP A 29 8.49 -15.24 -32.56
CA ASP A 29 7.61 -16.40 -32.44
C ASP A 29 6.15 -16.11 -32.86
N GLY A 30 5.85 -14.87 -33.30
CA GLY A 30 4.50 -14.48 -33.72
C GLY A 30 3.51 -14.27 -32.58
N LYS A 31 3.99 -14.30 -31.32
CA LYS A 31 3.19 -14.05 -30.12
C LYS A 31 3.02 -12.56 -29.87
N VAL A 32 1.92 -12.19 -29.22
CA VAL A 32 1.71 -10.85 -28.69
C VAL A 32 2.47 -10.74 -27.36
N GLU A 33 3.40 -9.80 -27.26
CA GLU A 33 4.10 -9.51 -26.01
C GLU A 33 3.23 -8.63 -25.12
N VAL A 34 3.08 -9.01 -23.84
CA VAL A 34 2.44 -8.22 -22.79
C VAL A 34 3.45 -8.02 -21.66
N GLU A 35 3.75 -6.76 -21.35
CA GLU A 35 4.68 -6.37 -20.30
C GLU A 35 3.92 -5.85 -19.08
N LEU A 36 4.19 -6.45 -17.92
CA LEU A 36 3.74 -6.01 -16.62
C LEU A 36 4.93 -5.62 -15.76
N ILE A 37 4.92 -4.41 -15.19
CA ILE A 37 5.89 -3.97 -14.17
C ILE A 37 5.15 -3.79 -12.85
N GLN A 38 5.56 -4.48 -11.81
CA GLN A 38 4.98 -4.37 -10.49
C GLN A 38 6.02 -3.91 -9.44
N TYR A 39 5.56 -3.30 -8.34
CA TYR A 39 6.42 -2.56 -7.42
C TYR A 39 6.92 -3.35 -6.21
N LYS A 40 6.52 -4.63 -6.05
CA LYS A 40 6.87 -5.48 -4.90
C LYS A 40 7.99 -6.45 -5.26
N PRO A 41 9.26 -6.13 -4.98
CA PRO A 41 10.39 -7.02 -5.28
C PRO A 41 10.37 -8.30 -4.45
N GLU A 42 9.74 -8.29 -3.26
CA GLU A 42 9.56 -9.48 -2.42
C GLU A 42 8.66 -10.53 -3.06
N ALA A 43 7.70 -10.12 -3.91
CA ALA A 43 6.77 -11.02 -4.60
C ALA A 43 7.34 -11.58 -5.92
N VAL A 44 8.62 -11.36 -6.23
CA VAL A 44 9.23 -11.79 -7.51
C VAL A 44 9.02 -13.27 -7.78
N LYS A 45 9.14 -14.13 -6.77
CA LYS A 45 8.99 -15.60 -6.94
C LYS A 45 7.57 -16.01 -7.29
N ALA A 46 6.58 -15.40 -6.64
CA ALA A 46 5.17 -15.65 -6.98
C ALA A 46 4.89 -15.24 -8.42
N PHE A 47 5.35 -14.05 -8.83
CA PHE A 47 5.13 -13.55 -10.20
C PHE A 47 5.92 -14.31 -11.27
N GLU A 48 7.13 -14.79 -10.99
CA GLU A 48 7.86 -15.69 -11.89
C GLU A 48 7.06 -16.96 -12.14
N LYS A 49 6.55 -17.60 -11.07
CA LYS A 49 5.71 -18.81 -11.19
C LYS A 49 4.41 -18.54 -11.97
N ILE A 50 3.76 -17.41 -11.71
CA ILE A 50 2.53 -16.98 -12.42
C ILE A 50 2.83 -16.79 -13.91
N ALA A 51 3.91 -16.09 -14.27
CA ALA A 51 4.29 -15.87 -15.66
C ALA A 51 4.66 -17.18 -16.39
N GLU A 52 5.41 -18.08 -15.73
CA GLU A 52 5.75 -19.40 -16.26
C GLU A 52 4.50 -20.23 -16.55
N ASN A 53 3.55 -20.27 -15.62
CA ASN A 53 2.29 -21.00 -15.78
C ASN A 53 1.47 -20.42 -16.93
N PHE A 54 1.28 -19.10 -17.00
CA PHE A 54 0.61 -18.42 -18.10
C PHE A 54 1.24 -18.78 -19.45
N ASN A 55 2.55 -18.59 -19.59
CA ASN A 55 3.28 -18.81 -20.81
C ASN A 55 3.29 -20.28 -21.28
N SER A 56 3.08 -21.22 -20.35
CA SER A 56 2.98 -22.65 -20.66
C SER A 56 1.63 -23.03 -21.27
N THR A 57 0.58 -22.26 -20.99
CA THR A 57 -0.81 -22.55 -21.40
C THR A 57 -1.30 -21.66 -22.54
N HIS A 58 -0.65 -20.51 -22.78
CA HIS A 58 -1.02 -19.54 -23.82
C HIS A 58 0.04 -19.52 -24.94
N SER A 59 -0.36 -19.95 -26.13
CA SER A 59 0.56 -20.12 -27.28
C SER A 59 0.72 -18.85 -28.11
N ASP A 60 -0.19 -17.91 -28.01
CA ASP A 60 -0.33 -16.70 -28.82
C ASP A 60 0.02 -15.39 -28.10
N ILE A 61 0.12 -15.46 -26.75
CA ILE A 61 0.55 -14.34 -25.89
C ILE A 61 1.81 -14.77 -25.15
N HIS A 62 2.73 -13.81 -24.93
CA HIS A 62 3.88 -13.99 -24.05
C HIS A 62 3.85 -12.90 -22.97
N LEU A 63 3.74 -13.32 -21.71
CA LEU A 63 3.72 -12.45 -20.55
C LEU A 63 5.12 -12.33 -19.95
N THR A 64 5.59 -11.09 -19.81
CA THR A 64 6.79 -10.75 -19.06
C THR A 64 6.39 -9.94 -17.84
N ILE A 65 6.76 -10.39 -16.63
CA ILE A 65 6.54 -9.67 -15.38
C ILE A 65 7.89 -9.23 -14.82
N GLN A 66 8.03 -7.95 -14.53
CA GLN A 66 9.22 -7.36 -13.91
C GLN A 66 8.90 -6.83 -12.52
N SER A 67 9.81 -7.09 -11.57
CA SER A 67 9.69 -6.69 -10.15
C SER A 67 10.96 -5.97 -9.68
N PRO A 68 11.29 -4.80 -10.25
CA PRO A 68 12.53 -4.09 -9.90
C PRO A 68 12.45 -3.48 -8.49
N ASN A 69 13.56 -3.47 -7.75
CA ASN A 69 13.65 -2.89 -6.41
C ASN A 69 13.21 -1.41 -6.35
N GLU A 70 13.44 -0.64 -7.41
CA GLU A 70 13.09 0.78 -7.49
C GLU A 70 12.00 1.01 -8.55
N ALA A 71 10.94 0.20 -8.54
CA ALA A 71 9.92 0.18 -9.59
C ALA A 71 9.34 1.55 -9.89
N MET A 72 9.04 2.37 -8.87
CA MET A 72 8.48 3.71 -9.07
C MET A 72 9.47 4.65 -9.77
N THR A 73 10.77 4.53 -9.50
CA THR A 73 11.83 5.29 -10.20
C THR A 73 11.97 4.82 -11.64
N VAL A 74 11.90 3.50 -11.85
CA VAL A 74 11.92 2.89 -13.20
C VAL A 74 10.73 3.37 -14.01
N LEU A 75 9.52 3.27 -13.48
CA LEU A 75 8.28 3.71 -14.15
C LEU A 75 8.33 5.19 -14.49
N LYS A 76 8.62 6.08 -13.54
CA LYS A 76 8.73 7.53 -13.79
C LYS A 76 9.77 7.85 -14.86
N THR A 77 10.90 7.12 -14.88
CA THR A 77 11.95 7.31 -15.90
C THR A 77 11.49 6.86 -17.29
N ARG A 78 10.77 5.72 -17.37
CA ARG A 78 10.17 5.23 -18.62
C ARG A 78 9.11 6.18 -19.15
N PHE A 79 8.22 6.67 -18.28
CA PHE A 79 7.16 7.63 -18.65
C PHE A 79 7.72 8.93 -19.25
N ILE A 80 8.83 9.46 -18.73
CA ILE A 80 9.52 10.63 -19.32
C ILE A 80 10.01 10.34 -20.75
N ARG A 81 10.30 9.08 -21.07
CA ARG A 81 10.76 8.63 -22.39
C ARG A 81 9.63 8.17 -23.31
N GLU A 82 8.38 8.27 -22.85
CA GLU A 82 7.19 7.75 -23.55
C GLU A 82 7.30 6.23 -23.83
N ASP A 83 7.98 5.50 -22.94
CA ASP A 83 8.17 4.05 -22.96
C ASP A 83 7.28 3.43 -21.89
N TYR A 84 6.08 3.03 -22.28
CA TYR A 84 5.06 2.53 -21.36
C TYR A 84 4.99 1.01 -21.40
N PRO A 85 4.95 0.31 -20.25
CA PRO A 85 4.51 -1.10 -20.21
C PRO A 85 3.01 -1.19 -20.56
N ASP A 86 2.49 -2.39 -20.75
CA ASP A 86 1.04 -2.56 -20.96
C ASP A 86 0.26 -2.47 -19.67
N ILE A 87 0.81 -3.06 -18.58
CA ILE A 87 0.21 -3.10 -17.24
C ILE A 87 1.21 -2.62 -16.20
N ILE A 88 0.74 -1.85 -15.23
CA ILE A 88 1.51 -1.59 -14.01
C ILE A 88 0.81 -2.17 -12.79
N GLY A 89 1.62 -2.75 -11.89
CA GLY A 89 1.20 -3.19 -10.56
C GLY A 89 1.72 -2.21 -9.51
N ILE A 90 0.84 -1.48 -8.85
CA ILE A 90 1.17 -0.47 -7.82
C ILE A 90 0.22 -0.60 -6.63
N GLY A 91 0.56 0.06 -5.51
CA GLY A 91 -0.36 0.17 -4.36
C GLY A 91 -1.53 1.11 -4.66
N GLY A 92 -2.60 0.96 -3.88
CA GLY A 92 -3.69 1.93 -3.83
C GLY A 92 -3.27 3.11 -2.94
N ASP A 93 -2.45 4.02 -3.47
CA ASP A 93 -1.87 5.12 -2.72
C ASP A 93 -1.75 6.41 -3.57
N ILE A 94 -1.11 7.41 -3.02
CA ILE A 94 -0.89 8.72 -3.66
C ILE A 94 -0.19 8.62 -5.03
N ASN A 95 0.56 7.55 -5.32
CA ASN A 95 1.16 7.36 -6.65
C ASN A 95 0.09 7.00 -7.67
N TYR A 96 -0.88 6.13 -7.30
CA TYR A 96 -2.04 5.86 -8.13
C TYR A 96 -2.82 7.14 -8.41
N SER A 97 -3.13 7.93 -7.38
CA SER A 97 -3.82 9.23 -7.51
C SER A 97 -3.11 10.16 -8.51
N ASN A 98 -1.78 10.28 -8.41
CA ASN A 98 -0.99 11.13 -9.27
C ASN A 98 -0.97 10.66 -10.74
N PHE A 99 -0.87 9.35 -10.98
CA PHE A 99 -0.89 8.80 -12.34
C PHE A 99 -2.28 8.89 -12.97
N LEU A 100 -3.32 8.65 -12.19
CA LEU A 100 -4.70 8.81 -12.62
C LEU A 100 -5.02 10.27 -12.97
N ASP A 101 -4.55 11.21 -12.14
CA ASP A 101 -4.72 12.65 -12.38
C ASP A 101 -3.97 13.13 -13.62
N ALA A 102 -2.85 12.49 -13.95
CA ALA A 102 -2.07 12.71 -15.17
C ALA A 102 -2.68 12.01 -16.41
N ASP A 103 -3.86 11.39 -16.32
CA ASP A 103 -4.58 10.71 -17.39
C ASP A 103 -3.78 9.57 -18.05
N MET A 104 -3.02 8.82 -17.25
CA MET A 104 -2.12 7.77 -17.73
C MET A 104 -2.80 6.42 -17.91
N PHE A 105 -3.98 6.20 -17.32
CA PHE A 105 -4.65 4.92 -17.30
C PHE A 105 -5.80 4.82 -18.30
N MET A 106 -6.01 3.61 -18.81
CA MET A 106 -7.16 3.25 -19.62
C MET A 106 -8.37 3.01 -18.71
N ASP A 107 -9.54 3.46 -19.13
CA ASP A 107 -10.80 3.04 -18.52
C ASP A 107 -11.07 1.57 -18.87
N ILE A 108 -11.22 0.76 -17.84
CA ILE A 108 -11.43 -0.69 -17.91
C ILE A 108 -12.79 -1.11 -17.30
N SER A 109 -13.74 -0.18 -17.25
CA SER A 109 -15.09 -0.44 -16.71
C SER A 109 -15.83 -1.58 -17.46
N ASP A 110 -15.44 -1.87 -18.70
CA ASP A 110 -16.00 -2.94 -19.51
C ASP A 110 -15.38 -4.32 -19.22
N PHE A 111 -14.37 -4.39 -18.34
CA PHE A 111 -13.72 -5.64 -17.97
C PHE A 111 -14.53 -6.37 -16.88
N GLU A 112 -14.97 -7.58 -17.19
CA GLU A 112 -15.91 -8.33 -16.39
C GLU A 112 -15.45 -8.63 -14.96
N VAL A 113 -14.13 -8.81 -14.74
CA VAL A 113 -13.54 -9.12 -13.43
C VAL A 113 -13.78 -8.01 -12.40
N VAL A 114 -14.02 -6.77 -12.83
CA VAL A 114 -14.35 -5.65 -11.93
C VAL A 114 -15.57 -5.99 -11.06
N ASN A 115 -16.52 -6.78 -11.59
CA ASN A 115 -17.74 -7.16 -10.86
C ASN A 115 -17.47 -8.20 -9.75
N ASP A 116 -16.32 -8.84 -9.76
CA ASP A 116 -15.93 -9.84 -8.76
C ASP A 116 -15.09 -9.25 -7.64
N ILE A 117 -14.76 -7.95 -7.71
CA ILE A 117 -13.98 -7.26 -6.67
C ILE A 117 -14.93 -6.78 -5.56
N LYS A 118 -14.51 -6.95 -4.32
CA LYS A 118 -15.26 -6.47 -3.14
C LYS A 118 -15.50 -4.97 -3.23
N PRO A 119 -16.73 -4.51 -2.94
CA PRO A 119 -17.11 -3.11 -3.09
C PRO A 119 -16.24 -2.15 -2.29
N SER A 120 -15.78 -2.52 -1.08
CA SER A 120 -14.90 -1.68 -0.26
C SER A 120 -13.62 -1.30 -1.00
N TYR A 121 -12.96 -2.27 -1.66
CA TYR A 121 -11.71 -1.99 -2.37
C TYR A 121 -11.91 -1.14 -3.63
N LEU A 122 -13.01 -1.34 -4.38
CA LEU A 122 -13.36 -0.43 -5.48
C LEU A 122 -13.66 0.98 -4.97
N ASN A 123 -14.27 1.10 -3.79
CA ASN A 123 -14.54 2.40 -3.18
C ASN A 123 -13.25 3.08 -2.69
N MET A 124 -12.27 2.32 -2.16
CA MET A 124 -10.96 2.86 -1.78
C MET A 124 -10.26 3.53 -2.97
N ASP A 125 -10.30 2.90 -4.17
CA ASP A 125 -9.79 3.54 -5.39
C ASP A 125 -10.52 4.83 -5.74
N LYS A 126 -11.84 4.88 -5.52
CA LYS A 126 -12.63 6.11 -5.72
C LYS A 126 -12.28 7.21 -4.72
N GLU A 127 -11.98 6.86 -3.48
CA GLU A 127 -11.54 7.82 -2.47
C GLU A 127 -10.15 8.40 -2.75
N LEU A 128 -9.32 7.69 -3.52
CA LEU A 128 -8.01 8.14 -3.99
C LEU A 128 -8.09 9.09 -5.21
N GLU A 129 -9.22 9.22 -5.86
CA GLU A 129 -9.39 10.16 -6.97
C GLU A 129 -9.37 11.61 -6.49
N PHE A 130 -8.44 12.42 -6.96
CA PHE A 130 -8.39 13.84 -6.59
C PHE A 130 -9.63 14.63 -7.07
N ILE A 131 -10.13 14.27 -8.23
CA ILE A 131 -11.39 14.75 -8.78
C ILE A 131 -12.16 13.51 -9.23
N PRO A 132 -13.43 13.35 -8.84
CA PRO A 132 -14.25 12.21 -9.25
C PRO A 132 -14.20 12.00 -10.77
N LYS A 133 -13.96 10.78 -11.17
CA LYS A 133 -13.94 10.33 -12.57
C LYS A 133 -14.98 9.26 -12.79
N ASP A 134 -15.64 9.29 -13.94
CA ASP A 134 -16.40 8.15 -14.41
C ASP A 134 -15.41 7.05 -14.84
N GLY A 135 -15.78 5.79 -14.61
CA GLY A 135 -14.97 4.66 -15.04
C GLY A 135 -14.20 3.97 -13.92
N VAL A 136 -13.47 2.91 -14.29
CA VAL A 136 -12.58 2.11 -13.43
C VAL A 136 -11.19 2.14 -14.05
N TYR A 137 -10.18 2.47 -13.28
CA TYR A 137 -8.81 2.70 -13.78
C TYR A 137 -7.77 1.79 -13.15
N ALA A 138 -8.17 1.01 -12.14
CA ALA A 138 -7.38 -0.05 -11.55
C ALA A 138 -8.30 -1.18 -11.09
N ILE A 139 -7.73 -2.38 -10.95
CA ILE A 139 -8.40 -3.52 -10.36
C ILE A 139 -7.60 -3.93 -9.13
N PRO A 140 -8.15 -3.77 -7.92
CA PRO A 140 -7.56 -4.25 -6.68
C PRO A 140 -7.29 -5.76 -6.75
N TYR A 141 -6.05 -6.16 -6.44
CA TYR A 141 -5.62 -7.57 -6.49
C TYR A 141 -5.57 -8.18 -5.09
N VAL A 142 -4.74 -7.59 -4.24
CA VAL A 142 -4.58 -7.99 -2.84
C VAL A 142 -4.45 -6.77 -1.94
N ALA A 143 -4.80 -6.97 -0.68
CA ALA A 143 -4.73 -5.96 0.36
C ALA A 143 -3.86 -6.43 1.54
N ASN A 144 -3.33 -5.48 2.29
CA ASN A 144 -2.81 -5.70 3.64
C ASN A 144 -3.89 -5.39 4.67
N CYS A 145 -3.74 -5.92 5.87
CA CYS A 145 -4.49 -5.43 7.02
C CYS A 145 -3.57 -5.11 8.19
N ALA A 146 -3.94 -4.10 8.95
CA ALA A 146 -3.25 -3.68 10.15
C ALA A 146 -4.21 -3.60 11.33
N GLY A 147 -3.73 -4.04 12.47
CA GLY A 147 -4.44 -4.05 13.73
C GLY A 147 -3.46 -4.29 14.85
N ILE A 148 -3.72 -5.28 15.67
CA ILE A 148 -2.81 -5.71 16.72
C ILE A 148 -2.53 -7.20 16.56
N LEU A 149 -1.27 -7.56 16.30
CA LEU A 149 -0.80 -8.92 16.40
C LEU A 149 -0.64 -9.30 17.88
N TYR A 150 -1.00 -10.51 18.27
CA TYR A 150 -0.82 -10.99 19.64
C TYR A 150 -0.29 -12.42 19.67
N ASN A 151 0.41 -12.76 20.74
CA ASN A 151 0.93 -14.10 20.99
C ASN A 151 -0.18 -14.96 21.64
N LYS A 152 -0.77 -15.87 20.85
CA LYS A 152 -1.87 -16.74 21.29
C LYS A 152 -1.51 -17.62 22.47
N ASP A 153 -0.26 -18.09 22.52
CA ASP A 153 0.18 -18.97 23.60
C ASP A 153 0.27 -18.21 24.94
N MET A 154 0.75 -16.97 24.92
CA MET A 154 0.73 -16.10 26.10
C MET A 154 -0.70 -15.78 26.54
N PHE A 155 -1.59 -15.45 25.59
CA PHE A 155 -2.99 -15.17 25.90
C PHE A 155 -3.66 -16.40 26.52
N ALA A 156 -3.42 -17.60 25.99
CA ALA A 156 -3.96 -18.85 26.54
C ALA A 156 -3.37 -19.18 27.92
N GLU A 157 -2.07 -18.99 28.14
CA GLU A 157 -1.39 -19.24 29.41
C GLU A 157 -1.95 -18.38 30.56
N HIS A 158 -2.20 -17.08 30.26
CA HIS A 158 -2.66 -16.09 31.24
C HIS A 158 -4.19 -15.96 31.29
N GLY A 159 -4.91 -16.59 30.35
CA GLY A 159 -6.38 -16.49 30.26
C GLY A 159 -6.85 -15.11 29.78
N TRP A 160 -6.04 -14.41 28.97
CA TRP A 160 -6.41 -13.14 28.36
C TRP A 160 -7.28 -13.38 27.12
N GLU A 161 -8.17 -12.44 26.85
CA GLU A 161 -9.04 -12.43 25.67
C GLU A 161 -8.76 -11.20 24.82
N ALA A 162 -8.95 -11.31 23.51
CA ALA A 162 -8.81 -10.17 22.59
C ALA A 162 -9.90 -9.13 22.90
N PRO A 163 -9.54 -7.87 23.15
CA PRO A 163 -10.48 -6.82 23.50
C PRO A 163 -11.26 -6.34 22.27
N THR A 164 -12.51 -5.94 22.47
CA THR A 164 -13.37 -5.41 21.39
C THR A 164 -13.68 -3.92 21.54
N THR A 165 -13.32 -3.33 22.68
CA THR A 165 -13.51 -1.89 22.97
C THR A 165 -12.24 -1.25 23.48
N TRP A 166 -12.13 0.08 23.34
CA TRP A 166 -11.01 0.85 23.88
C TRP A 166 -10.83 0.69 25.40
N GLU A 167 -11.93 0.58 26.13
CA GLU A 167 -11.89 0.36 27.58
C GLU A 167 -11.31 -1.01 27.92
N GLU A 168 -11.79 -2.07 27.27
CA GLU A 168 -11.28 -3.44 27.45
C GLU A 168 -9.79 -3.54 27.07
N PHE A 169 -9.37 -2.87 25.98
CA PHE A 169 -7.97 -2.82 25.59
C PHE A 169 -7.08 -2.19 26.66
N ASN A 170 -7.49 -1.06 27.22
CA ASN A 170 -6.74 -0.43 28.31
C ASN A 170 -6.70 -1.32 29.55
N GLN A 171 -7.81 -1.98 29.89
CA GLN A 171 -7.89 -2.91 31.01
C GLN A 171 -6.95 -4.12 30.80
N LEU A 172 -6.92 -4.68 29.60
CA LEU A 172 -6.01 -5.76 29.22
C LEU A 172 -4.54 -5.31 29.36
N CYS A 173 -4.17 -4.17 28.80
CA CYS A 173 -2.81 -3.62 28.93
C CYS A 173 -2.40 -3.43 30.40
N GLN A 174 -3.28 -2.90 31.25
CA GLN A 174 -3.02 -2.76 32.70
C GLN A 174 -2.86 -4.12 33.39
N THR A 175 -3.67 -5.11 33.01
CA THR A 175 -3.56 -6.48 33.53
C THR A 175 -2.20 -7.08 33.18
N ILE A 176 -1.81 -7.02 31.90
CA ILE A 176 -0.51 -7.51 31.41
C ILE A 176 0.66 -6.84 32.16
N GLN A 177 0.61 -5.51 32.32
CA GLN A 177 1.64 -4.78 33.08
C GLN A 177 1.69 -5.22 34.55
N SER A 178 0.54 -5.46 35.18
CA SER A 178 0.49 -5.89 36.60
C SER A 178 1.12 -7.27 36.82
N GLU A 179 1.21 -8.09 35.76
CA GLU A 179 1.88 -9.38 35.75
C GLU A 179 3.38 -9.28 35.41
N GLY A 180 3.88 -8.04 35.18
CA GLY A 180 5.29 -7.78 34.90
C GLY A 180 5.69 -8.04 33.44
N ILE A 181 4.71 -8.13 32.54
CA ILE A 181 4.89 -8.34 31.10
C ILE A 181 4.68 -7.02 30.38
N THR A 182 5.43 -6.78 29.31
CA THR A 182 5.24 -5.61 28.44
C THR A 182 4.01 -5.81 27.54
N PRO A 183 2.97 -4.96 27.62
CA PRO A 183 1.80 -5.12 26.78
C PRO A 183 2.08 -4.94 25.29
N LEU A 184 2.75 -3.83 24.92
CA LEU A 184 2.99 -3.41 23.55
C LEU A 184 4.49 -3.27 23.30
N TYR A 185 4.93 -3.59 22.09
CA TYR A 185 6.28 -3.28 21.65
C TYR A 185 6.24 -2.45 20.35
N PHE A 186 7.11 -1.46 20.22
CA PHE A 186 7.16 -0.58 19.07
C PHE A 186 8.57 -0.52 18.46
N GLY A 187 8.63 -0.33 17.16
CA GLY A 187 9.87 -0.16 16.41
C GLY A 187 10.11 1.28 15.94
N PHE A 188 9.74 2.27 16.76
CA PHE A 188 9.62 3.68 16.38
C PHE A 188 10.94 4.37 16.01
N LYS A 189 12.08 3.69 16.09
CA LYS A 189 13.32 4.15 15.46
C LYS A 189 13.16 4.27 13.95
N ASP A 190 12.43 3.35 13.34
CA ASP A 190 12.06 3.41 11.94
C ASP A 190 10.72 4.17 11.85
N THR A 191 10.74 5.42 11.42
CA THR A 191 9.62 6.36 11.54
C THR A 191 8.31 5.84 10.95
N TRP A 192 8.38 5.09 9.84
CA TRP A 192 7.22 4.53 9.18
C TRP A 192 6.39 3.61 10.10
N THR A 193 7.02 2.95 11.08
CA THR A 193 6.30 2.08 12.02
C THR A 193 5.34 2.83 12.93
N CYS A 194 5.53 4.15 13.09
CA CYS A 194 4.58 4.99 13.81
C CYS A 194 3.21 5.07 13.09
N LEU A 195 3.20 4.87 11.76
CA LEU A 195 1.98 4.95 10.98
C LEU A 195 1.09 3.71 11.13
N ALA A 196 1.61 2.55 11.50
CA ALA A 196 0.79 1.36 11.69
C ALA A 196 -0.29 1.56 12.77
N PRO A 197 0.02 1.87 14.04
CA PRO A 197 -1.01 2.18 15.04
C PRO A 197 -1.75 3.51 14.76
N TRP A 198 -1.09 4.50 14.12
CA TRP A 198 -1.74 5.75 13.72
C TRP A 198 -2.90 5.49 12.76
N ASN A 199 -2.66 4.77 11.68
CA ASN A 199 -3.69 4.44 10.69
C ASN A 199 -4.82 3.60 11.28
N ALA A 200 -4.47 2.58 12.07
CA ALA A 200 -5.46 1.72 12.71
C ALA A 200 -6.40 2.49 13.66
N LEU A 201 -5.88 3.50 14.38
CA LEU A 201 -6.70 4.43 15.17
C LEU A 201 -7.48 5.40 14.28
N ALA A 202 -6.84 5.95 13.25
CA ALA A 202 -7.46 6.95 12.37
C ALA A 202 -8.67 6.38 11.62
N VAL A 203 -8.56 5.16 11.11
CA VAL A 203 -9.66 4.45 10.43
C VAL A 203 -10.87 4.25 11.34
N GLY A 204 -10.65 4.00 12.64
CA GLY A 204 -11.74 3.83 13.60
C GLY A 204 -12.35 5.14 14.11
N LEU A 205 -11.63 6.26 14.05
CA LEU A 205 -11.99 7.51 14.75
C LEU A 205 -12.24 8.71 13.86
N ALA A 206 -11.76 8.68 12.62
CA ALA A 206 -11.93 9.76 11.66
C ALA A 206 -12.61 9.24 10.38
N PRO A 207 -13.33 10.10 9.63
CA PRO A 207 -13.94 9.70 8.37
C PRO A 207 -12.89 9.26 7.34
N SER A 208 -13.16 8.20 6.54
CA SER A 208 -12.29 7.79 5.42
C SER A 208 -12.06 8.94 4.43
N THR A 209 -13.04 9.81 4.28
CA THR A 209 -13.02 11.00 3.41
C THR A 209 -12.31 12.22 4.01
N VAL A 210 -11.61 12.09 5.15
CA VAL A 210 -11.02 13.26 5.85
C VAL A 210 -10.11 14.08 4.93
N CYS A 211 -9.26 13.43 4.11
CA CYS A 211 -8.34 14.11 3.21
C CYS A 211 -9.06 14.90 2.12
N SER A 212 -10.11 14.33 1.51
CA SER A 212 -10.91 15.01 0.50
C SER A 212 -11.75 16.15 1.10
N SER A 213 -12.32 15.97 2.28
CA SER A 213 -13.06 17.00 3.00
C SER A 213 -12.18 18.19 3.42
N VAL A 214 -10.92 17.93 3.82
CA VAL A 214 -9.95 19.00 4.08
C VAL A 214 -9.59 19.74 2.78
N ASN A 215 -9.39 19.04 1.67
CA ASN A 215 -9.15 19.67 0.37
C ASN A 215 -10.35 20.52 -0.10
N ALA A 216 -11.57 20.07 0.18
CA ALA A 216 -12.78 20.83 -0.08
C ALA A 216 -12.94 22.07 0.83
N GLY A 217 -12.25 22.13 1.96
CA GLY A 217 -12.34 23.17 2.98
C GLY A 217 -13.53 22.99 3.93
N GLU A 218 -14.02 21.77 4.10
CA GLU A 218 -15.17 21.42 4.93
C GLU A 218 -14.77 21.17 6.39
N THR A 219 -13.53 20.69 6.62
CA THR A 219 -12.99 20.40 7.95
C THR A 219 -11.48 20.65 7.99
N THR A 220 -10.82 20.28 9.10
CA THR A 220 -9.37 20.33 9.30
C THR A 220 -8.90 19.07 10.02
N PHE A 221 -7.63 18.70 9.86
CA PHE A 221 -7.05 17.60 10.64
C PHE A 221 -7.01 17.90 12.15
N SER A 222 -6.92 19.17 12.54
CA SER A 222 -7.00 19.57 13.94
C SER A 222 -8.34 19.21 14.60
N VAL A 223 -9.41 19.08 13.81
CA VAL A 223 -10.71 18.60 14.27
C VAL A 223 -10.75 17.07 14.25
N GLU A 224 -10.49 16.49 13.09
CA GLU A 224 -10.76 15.06 12.85
C GLU A 224 -9.72 14.12 13.52
N TYR A 225 -8.46 14.54 13.65
CA TYR A 225 -7.39 13.70 14.21
C TYR A 225 -7.10 13.95 15.69
N ARG A 226 -7.91 14.77 16.38
CA ARG A 226 -7.64 15.08 17.79
C ARG A 226 -7.67 13.82 18.66
N GLU A 227 -8.74 13.06 18.58
CA GLU A 227 -8.89 11.83 19.35
C GLU A 227 -7.88 10.76 18.93
N VAL A 228 -7.55 10.69 17.65
CA VAL A 228 -6.47 9.83 17.12
C VAL A 228 -5.14 10.14 17.82
N ALA A 229 -4.76 11.43 17.87
CA ALA A 229 -3.51 11.88 18.50
C ALA A 229 -3.51 11.62 20.01
N GLU A 230 -4.63 11.85 20.71
CA GLU A 230 -4.78 11.59 22.13
C GLU A 230 -4.60 10.11 22.45
N LYS A 231 -5.30 9.23 21.73
CA LYS A 231 -5.20 7.78 21.92
C LYS A 231 -3.82 7.25 21.52
N MET A 232 -3.27 7.70 20.39
CA MET A 232 -1.95 7.30 19.94
C MET A 232 -0.87 7.62 20.99
N LYS A 233 -0.89 8.83 21.57
CA LYS A 233 0.07 9.20 22.62
C LYS A 233 -0.13 8.39 23.89
N SER A 234 -1.35 8.01 24.22
CA SER A 234 -1.65 7.20 25.40
C SER A 234 -1.11 5.78 25.33
N LEU A 235 -0.87 5.23 24.13
CA LEU A 235 -0.27 3.90 23.97
C LEU A 235 1.13 3.79 24.58
N LEU A 236 1.88 4.89 24.61
CA LEU A 236 3.25 4.90 25.13
C LEU A 236 3.35 4.46 26.60
N GLN A 237 2.29 4.61 27.39
CA GLN A 237 2.27 4.14 28.78
C GLN A 237 2.35 2.63 28.90
N TYR A 238 2.03 1.89 27.82
CA TYR A 238 1.98 0.44 27.76
C TYR A 238 3.16 -0.17 26.99
N SER A 239 4.06 0.70 26.49
CA SER A 239 5.18 0.26 25.67
C SER A 239 6.41 -0.11 26.52
N GLU A 240 7.41 -0.69 25.86
CA GLU A 240 8.76 -0.80 26.39
C GLU A 240 9.36 0.58 26.72
N SER A 241 10.44 0.59 27.51
CA SER A 241 10.95 1.83 28.13
C SER A 241 11.44 2.91 27.16
N ASN A 242 11.78 2.57 25.92
CA ASN A 242 12.26 3.52 24.91
C ASN A 242 11.94 3.03 23.49
N PRO A 243 10.72 3.18 23.01
CA PRO A 243 10.30 2.71 21.69
C PRO A 243 11.11 3.32 20.52
N TYR A 244 11.75 4.46 20.71
CA TYR A 244 12.55 5.15 19.70
C TYR A 244 13.97 4.59 19.54
N ALA A 245 14.40 3.69 20.42
CA ALA A 245 15.71 3.03 20.31
C ALA A 245 15.68 1.80 19.42
N TYR A 246 14.52 1.23 19.17
CA TYR A 246 14.33 -0.05 18.50
C TYR A 246 13.79 0.13 17.08
N SER A 247 14.42 -0.58 16.14
CA SER A 247 13.99 -0.66 14.75
C SER A 247 12.79 -1.60 14.58
N TYR A 248 12.20 -1.61 13.40
CA TYR A 248 11.19 -2.60 13.03
C TYR A 248 11.66 -4.04 13.26
N ASN A 249 12.90 -4.36 12.83
CA ASN A 249 13.47 -5.68 13.02
C ASN A 249 13.70 -6.03 14.50
N ASP A 250 14.08 -5.03 15.31
CA ASP A 250 14.23 -5.23 16.76
C ASP A 250 12.87 -5.55 17.40
N ALA A 251 11.81 -4.83 17.02
CA ALA A 251 10.46 -5.05 17.52
C ALA A 251 9.90 -6.43 17.09
N CYS A 252 10.07 -6.82 15.82
CA CYS A 252 9.73 -8.16 15.36
C CYS A 252 10.47 -9.24 16.16
N THR A 253 11.76 -9.03 16.45
CA THR A 253 12.58 -9.96 17.24
C THR A 253 12.11 -10.05 18.69
N ALA A 254 11.79 -8.92 19.32
CA ALA A 254 11.29 -8.86 20.70
C ALA A 254 9.95 -9.58 20.82
N PHE A 255 9.00 -9.30 19.93
CA PHE A 255 7.71 -9.98 19.90
C PHE A 255 7.85 -11.50 19.66
N ALA A 256 8.70 -11.89 18.69
CA ALA A 256 8.98 -13.31 18.41
C ALA A 256 9.53 -14.07 19.62
N ARG A 257 10.23 -13.38 20.53
CA ARG A 257 10.80 -13.94 21.77
C ARG A 257 9.83 -13.88 22.95
N GLY A 258 8.63 -13.33 22.78
CA GLY A 258 7.66 -13.15 23.87
C GLY A 258 8.03 -12.03 24.84
N GLU A 259 8.82 -11.04 24.42
CA GLU A 259 9.16 -9.87 25.25
C GLU A 259 7.98 -8.89 25.38
N SER A 260 6.95 -9.03 24.52
CA SER A 260 5.66 -8.37 24.66
C SER A 260 4.53 -9.31 24.30
N ALA A 261 3.34 -9.03 24.83
CA ALA A 261 2.13 -9.80 24.55
C ALA A 261 1.51 -9.44 23.20
N MET A 262 1.61 -8.19 22.79
CA MET A 262 0.99 -7.61 21.60
C MET A 262 1.97 -6.73 20.81
N PHE A 263 1.70 -6.60 19.52
CA PHE A 263 2.46 -5.74 18.59
C PHE A 263 1.49 -5.02 17.65
N PRO A 264 1.24 -3.72 17.81
CA PRO A 264 0.40 -2.92 16.91
C PRO A 264 1.09 -2.70 15.57
N ILE A 265 0.87 -3.62 14.63
CA ILE A 265 1.49 -3.65 13.30
C ILE A 265 0.59 -4.41 12.33
N GLY A 266 0.90 -4.36 11.03
CA GLY A 266 0.14 -5.10 10.01
C GLY A 266 0.63 -6.52 9.76
N SER A 267 -0.18 -7.26 8.99
CA SER A 267 0.05 -8.65 8.59
C SER A 267 1.40 -8.89 7.92
N TYR A 268 1.92 -7.88 7.24
CA TYR A 268 3.23 -7.88 6.58
C TYR A 268 4.43 -8.11 7.53
N ALA A 269 4.23 -7.97 8.85
CA ALA A 269 5.31 -8.23 9.83
C ALA A 269 5.50 -9.71 10.15
N VAL A 270 4.52 -10.56 9.89
CA VAL A 270 4.53 -11.97 10.28
C VAL A 270 5.70 -12.76 9.67
N PRO A 271 6.06 -12.63 8.39
CA PRO A 271 7.22 -13.32 7.84
C PRO A 271 8.51 -12.96 8.58
N GLN A 272 8.71 -11.68 8.94
CA GLN A 272 9.90 -11.25 9.70
C GLN A 272 9.89 -11.80 11.13
N ILE A 273 8.75 -11.85 11.80
CA ILE A 273 8.60 -12.42 13.14
C ILE A 273 8.90 -13.93 13.10
N GLN A 274 8.35 -14.66 12.14
CA GLN A 274 8.56 -16.10 11.94
C GLN A 274 9.97 -16.44 11.50
N SER A 275 10.71 -15.53 10.87
CA SER A 275 12.13 -15.74 10.58
C SER A 275 12.97 -15.86 11.86
N VAL A 276 12.53 -15.32 12.97
CA VAL A 276 13.17 -15.39 14.29
C VAL A 276 12.65 -16.58 15.11
N ASN A 277 11.34 -16.78 15.11
CA ASN A 277 10.67 -17.89 15.79
C ASN A 277 9.62 -18.51 14.88
N PRO A 278 9.97 -19.59 14.12
CA PRO A 278 9.03 -20.20 13.19
C PRO A 278 7.79 -20.84 13.84
N ASP A 279 7.89 -21.18 15.14
CA ASP A 279 6.84 -21.88 15.88
C ASP A 279 5.93 -20.91 16.67
N ILE A 280 6.12 -19.59 16.57
CA ILE A 280 5.29 -18.63 17.28
C ILE A 280 3.84 -18.69 16.78
N ASN A 281 2.91 -18.83 17.71
CA ASN A 281 1.49 -18.89 17.43
C ASN A 281 0.90 -17.46 17.49
N ILE A 282 0.65 -16.88 16.31
CA ILE A 282 0.20 -15.50 16.14
C ILE A 282 -1.26 -15.50 15.70
N ASP A 283 -2.03 -14.57 16.21
CA ASP A 283 -3.30 -14.14 15.64
C ASP A 283 -3.38 -12.61 15.68
N SER A 284 -4.44 -12.05 15.16
CA SER A 284 -4.66 -10.60 15.13
C SER A 284 -6.08 -10.24 15.58
N PHE A 285 -6.25 -9.02 16.04
CA PHE A 285 -7.56 -8.42 16.22
C PHE A 285 -7.58 -6.98 15.73
N VAL A 286 -8.78 -6.52 15.35
CA VAL A 286 -8.98 -5.13 14.90
C VAL A 286 -8.61 -4.20 16.05
N PHE A 287 -7.92 -3.10 15.75
CA PHE A 287 -7.58 -2.11 16.76
C PHE A 287 -8.87 -1.57 17.39
N PRO A 288 -9.15 -1.81 18.68
CA PRO A 288 -10.43 -1.47 19.31
C PRO A 288 -10.46 0.00 19.68
N ALA A 289 -10.55 0.86 18.66
CA ALA A 289 -10.47 2.31 18.82
C ALA A 289 -11.72 2.91 19.49
N ASN A 290 -12.86 2.24 19.40
CA ASN A 290 -14.17 2.73 19.81
C ASN A 290 -14.65 2.14 21.15
N SER A 291 -15.70 2.73 21.69
CA SER A 291 -16.40 2.24 22.90
C SER A 291 -17.47 1.18 22.60
N ASP A 292 -17.85 0.99 21.34
CA ASP A 292 -18.73 -0.07 20.85
C ASP A 292 -18.02 -0.82 19.72
N GLU A 293 -17.98 -2.16 19.82
CA GLU A 293 -17.37 -3.04 18.81
C GLU A 293 -17.91 -2.80 17.38
N LYS A 294 -19.19 -2.40 17.27
CA LYS A 294 -19.84 -2.18 15.97
C LYS A 294 -19.24 -1.02 15.20
N ASP A 295 -18.64 -0.07 15.93
CA ASP A 295 -18.01 1.10 15.32
C ASP A 295 -16.54 0.84 14.93
N ASN A 296 -15.99 -0.32 15.28
CA ASN A 296 -14.65 -0.70 14.85
C ASN A 296 -14.65 -1.10 13.38
N ILE A 297 -13.63 -0.66 12.68
CA ILE A 297 -13.38 -0.90 11.26
C ILE A 297 -11.98 -1.48 11.11
N LEU A 298 -11.82 -2.53 10.32
CA LEU A 298 -10.50 -3.09 10.02
C LEU A 298 -9.74 -2.11 9.12
N ASN A 299 -8.56 -1.73 9.54
CA ASN A 299 -7.63 -1.00 8.69
C ASN A 299 -7.05 -1.98 7.64
N SER A 300 -7.56 -1.90 6.42
CA SER A 300 -7.15 -2.74 5.29
C SER A 300 -7.13 -1.88 4.03
N GLY A 301 -6.00 -1.83 3.37
CA GLY A 301 -5.79 -1.03 2.16
C GLY A 301 -5.21 -1.85 1.03
N ILE A 302 -5.40 -1.37 -0.19
CA ILE A 302 -4.94 -2.03 -1.41
C ILE A 302 -3.41 -2.04 -1.44
N ASP A 303 -2.84 -3.23 -1.22
CA ASP A 303 -1.40 -3.44 -1.26
C ASP A 303 -0.88 -3.55 -2.70
N LEU A 304 -1.63 -4.20 -3.57
CA LEU A 304 -1.30 -4.31 -4.98
C LEU A 304 -2.59 -4.28 -5.82
N GLN A 305 -2.56 -3.48 -6.86
CA GLN A 305 -3.59 -3.40 -7.89
C GLN A 305 -2.96 -3.28 -9.27
N PHE A 306 -3.73 -3.61 -10.31
CA PHE A 306 -3.27 -3.51 -11.68
C PHE A 306 -4.01 -2.42 -12.44
N SER A 307 -3.26 -1.52 -13.08
CA SER A 307 -3.77 -0.52 -14.01
C SER A 307 -3.24 -0.79 -15.41
N VAL A 308 -4.12 -0.66 -16.41
CA VAL A 308 -3.74 -0.74 -17.81
C VAL A 308 -3.31 0.65 -18.29
N MET A 309 -2.14 0.72 -18.94
CA MET A 309 -1.66 2.01 -19.46
C MET A 309 -2.51 2.45 -20.66
N LYS A 310 -2.81 3.74 -20.75
CA LYS A 310 -3.62 4.33 -21.82
C LYS A 310 -3.04 4.06 -23.20
N GLU A 311 -1.72 3.98 -23.31
CA GLU A 311 -0.97 3.72 -24.53
C GLU A 311 -0.91 2.23 -24.92
N CYS A 312 -1.56 1.34 -24.15
CA CYS A 312 -1.63 -0.09 -24.45
C CYS A 312 -2.22 -0.33 -25.85
N LYS A 313 -1.51 -1.17 -26.64
CA LYS A 313 -1.88 -1.41 -28.05
C LYS A 313 -2.74 -2.65 -28.24
N ASN A 314 -2.67 -3.61 -27.31
CA ASN A 314 -3.27 -4.95 -27.46
C ASN A 314 -4.21 -5.22 -26.29
N LYS A 315 -5.30 -4.43 -26.19
CA LYS A 315 -6.30 -4.54 -25.09
C LYS A 315 -6.76 -5.96 -24.82
N GLU A 316 -7.08 -6.72 -25.89
CA GLU A 316 -7.57 -8.09 -25.75
C GLU A 316 -6.54 -9.02 -25.10
N ALA A 317 -5.27 -8.92 -25.50
CA ALA A 317 -4.20 -9.71 -24.91
C ALA A 317 -3.96 -9.33 -23.44
N VAL A 318 -4.04 -8.04 -23.12
CA VAL A 318 -3.94 -7.54 -21.74
C VAL A 318 -5.10 -8.04 -20.89
N TYR A 319 -6.33 -8.04 -21.41
CA TYR A 319 -7.49 -8.56 -20.71
C TYR A 319 -7.37 -10.07 -20.47
N GLU A 320 -6.78 -10.83 -21.40
CA GLU A 320 -6.51 -12.26 -21.20
C GLU A 320 -5.51 -12.49 -20.06
N VAL A 321 -4.44 -11.70 -20.01
CA VAL A 321 -3.47 -11.72 -18.90
C VAL A 321 -4.16 -11.37 -17.58
N LEU A 322 -4.97 -10.31 -17.56
CA LEU A 322 -5.69 -9.91 -16.35
C LEU A 322 -6.69 -10.99 -15.90
N ARG A 323 -7.46 -11.63 -16.81
CA ARG A 323 -8.32 -12.76 -16.44
C ARG A 323 -7.55 -13.85 -15.71
N TYR A 324 -6.41 -14.22 -16.26
CA TYR A 324 -5.56 -15.25 -15.67
C TYR A 324 -5.01 -14.83 -14.30
N LEU A 325 -4.58 -13.57 -14.14
CA LEU A 325 -4.12 -13.05 -12.84
C LEU A 325 -5.22 -13.12 -11.77
N TYR A 326 -6.49 -12.97 -12.18
CA TYR A 326 -7.66 -13.00 -11.29
C TYR A 326 -8.36 -14.37 -11.20
N GLU A 327 -7.78 -15.43 -11.76
CA GLU A 327 -8.20 -16.80 -11.45
C GLU A 327 -7.89 -17.11 -9.96
N ASP A 328 -8.81 -17.80 -9.28
CA ASP A 328 -8.67 -18.07 -7.84
C ASP A 328 -7.37 -18.82 -7.52
N ASP A 329 -7.01 -19.82 -8.34
CA ASP A 329 -5.76 -20.58 -8.19
C ASP A 329 -4.52 -19.68 -8.37
N THR A 330 -4.60 -18.68 -9.24
CA THR A 330 -3.50 -17.74 -9.49
C THR A 330 -3.35 -16.76 -8.35
N ILE A 331 -4.46 -16.21 -7.83
CA ILE A 331 -4.45 -15.38 -6.62
C ILE A 331 -3.90 -16.17 -5.44
N GLN A 332 -4.30 -17.43 -5.26
CA GLN A 332 -3.84 -18.28 -4.16
C GLN A 332 -2.31 -18.46 -4.18
N ILE A 333 -1.67 -18.55 -5.36
CA ILE A 333 -0.20 -18.58 -5.46
C ILE A 333 0.44 -17.34 -4.80
N TYR A 334 -0.16 -16.19 -4.99
CA TYR A 334 0.32 -14.94 -4.37
C TYR A 334 0.05 -14.91 -2.86
N LEU A 335 -1.15 -15.31 -2.44
CA LEU A 335 -1.54 -15.32 -1.02
C LEU A 335 -0.65 -16.23 -0.19
N ASP A 336 -0.31 -17.41 -0.73
CA ASP A 336 0.58 -18.40 -0.07
C ASP A 336 2.02 -17.87 0.12
N ASP A 337 2.46 -16.95 -0.74
CA ASP A 337 3.82 -16.38 -0.69
C ASP A 337 3.87 -15.11 0.20
N GLN A 338 2.81 -14.27 0.18
CA GLN A 338 2.84 -12.93 0.75
C GLN A 338 1.95 -12.73 1.99
N ASN A 339 1.15 -13.71 2.43
CA ASN A 339 0.21 -13.59 3.55
C ASN A 339 -0.75 -12.39 3.42
N ALA A 340 -1.23 -12.11 2.22
CA ALA A 340 -2.11 -10.99 1.90
C ALA A 340 -3.60 -11.38 2.01
N VAL A 341 -4.47 -10.38 1.85
CA VAL A 341 -5.93 -10.54 1.78
C VAL A 341 -6.37 -10.38 0.32
N PRO A 342 -7.20 -11.28 -0.25
CA PRO A 342 -7.69 -11.12 -1.62
C PRO A 342 -8.71 -9.99 -1.71
N CYS A 343 -8.58 -9.11 -2.71
CA CYS A 343 -9.58 -8.09 -3.00
C CYS A 343 -10.78 -8.63 -3.79
N LYS A 344 -10.63 -9.80 -4.44
CA LYS A 344 -11.69 -10.48 -5.18
C LYS A 344 -12.57 -11.31 -4.25
N GLU A 345 -13.86 -11.39 -4.54
CA GLU A 345 -14.76 -12.36 -3.95
C GLU A 345 -14.37 -13.77 -4.38
N GLY A 346 -14.35 -14.73 -3.45
CA GLY A 346 -13.97 -16.12 -3.73
C GLY A 346 -13.76 -16.93 -2.45
N ASP A 347 -13.52 -18.21 -2.62
CA ASP A 347 -13.23 -19.14 -1.51
C ASP A 347 -11.71 -19.33 -1.38
N PHE A 348 -11.06 -18.38 -0.70
CA PHE A 348 -9.61 -18.37 -0.53
C PHE A 348 -9.21 -18.88 0.86
N THR A 349 -8.07 -19.57 0.92
CA THR A 349 -7.44 -19.95 2.18
C THR A 349 -6.65 -18.76 2.72
N LEU A 350 -7.15 -18.13 3.78
CA LEU A 350 -6.44 -17.05 4.46
C LEU A 350 -5.43 -17.61 5.47
N PRO A 351 -4.32 -16.91 5.71
CA PRO A 351 -3.39 -17.24 6.79
C PRO A 351 -4.08 -17.24 8.16
N SER A 352 -3.77 -18.23 9.00
CA SER A 352 -4.42 -18.39 10.33
C SER A 352 -4.24 -17.19 11.27
N MET A 353 -3.22 -16.37 11.03
CA MET A 353 -3.02 -15.14 11.81
C MET A 353 -4.06 -14.04 11.50
N LEU A 354 -4.94 -14.28 10.54
CA LEU A 354 -6.08 -13.41 10.21
C LEU A 354 -7.41 -13.93 10.77
N ASP A 355 -7.42 -15.05 11.52
CA ASP A 355 -8.65 -15.64 12.04
C ASP A 355 -9.46 -14.65 12.88
N GLY A 356 -8.79 -13.85 13.72
CA GLY A 356 -9.45 -12.88 14.58
C GLY A 356 -10.00 -11.63 13.87
N VAL A 357 -9.62 -11.39 12.60
CA VAL A 357 -10.14 -10.28 11.78
C VAL A 357 -11.00 -10.76 10.62
N LYS A 358 -11.14 -12.07 10.46
CA LYS A 358 -11.81 -12.70 9.32
C LYS A 358 -13.25 -12.21 9.14
N SER A 359 -14.01 -12.04 10.22
CA SER A 359 -15.38 -11.56 10.18
C SER A 359 -15.49 -10.15 9.57
N TYR A 360 -14.52 -9.27 9.83
CA TYR A 360 -14.48 -7.93 9.24
C TYR A 360 -14.23 -7.99 7.72
N ILE A 361 -13.37 -8.93 7.28
CA ILE A 361 -13.09 -9.17 5.85
C ILE A 361 -14.33 -9.74 5.15
N GLU A 362 -15.02 -10.71 5.78
CA GLU A 362 -16.23 -11.34 5.23
C GLU A 362 -17.44 -10.38 5.21
N GLU A 363 -17.55 -9.48 6.21
CA GLU A 363 -18.62 -8.49 6.31
C GLU A 363 -18.33 -7.21 5.53
N ASP A 364 -17.18 -7.14 4.85
CA ASP A 364 -16.70 -5.96 4.10
C ASP A 364 -16.62 -4.68 4.99
N ARG A 365 -16.29 -4.84 6.28
CA ARG A 365 -16.11 -3.76 7.26
C ARG A 365 -14.67 -3.27 7.31
N MET A 366 -14.21 -2.67 6.25
CA MET A 366 -12.82 -2.25 6.05
C MET A 366 -12.74 -0.82 5.56
N ALA A 367 -11.65 -0.13 5.86
CA ALA A 367 -11.33 1.16 5.30
C ALA A 367 -9.81 1.30 5.08
N ASP A 368 -9.45 2.13 4.10
CA ASP A 368 -8.08 2.33 3.65
C ASP A 368 -7.20 3.00 4.70
N PHE A 369 -5.92 2.79 4.60
CA PHE A 369 -4.90 3.48 5.36
C PHE A 369 -4.93 4.98 5.04
N HIS A 370 -5.11 5.82 6.05
CA HIS A 370 -5.16 7.27 5.84
C HIS A 370 -3.87 7.83 5.22
N ASP A 371 -2.71 7.18 5.46
CA ASP A 371 -1.43 7.60 4.90
C ASP A 371 -1.30 7.32 3.40
N HIS A 372 -2.15 6.48 2.81
CA HIS A 372 -2.24 6.31 1.35
C HIS A 372 -2.62 7.61 0.63
N HIS A 373 -3.27 8.53 1.33
CA HIS A 373 -3.64 9.85 0.80
C HIS A 373 -2.59 10.94 1.08
N TYR A 374 -1.55 10.66 1.88
CA TYR A 374 -0.60 11.69 2.29
C TYR A 374 0.47 11.94 1.22
N PRO A 375 0.78 13.21 0.89
CA PRO A 375 1.91 13.52 0.04
C PRO A 375 3.21 13.00 0.65
N SER A 376 4.01 12.27 -0.13
CA SER A 376 5.28 11.69 0.35
C SER A 376 6.23 12.74 0.93
N GLU A 377 6.23 13.96 0.37
CA GLU A 377 7.06 15.08 0.79
C GLU A 377 6.68 15.64 2.17
N MET A 378 5.49 15.31 2.67
CA MET A 378 5.02 15.75 3.99
C MET A 378 5.72 15.00 5.12
N SER A 379 6.24 13.78 4.86
CA SER A 379 6.93 12.93 5.84
C SER A 379 6.14 12.80 7.14
N VAL A 380 4.88 12.36 7.04
CA VAL A 380 3.95 12.27 8.17
C VAL A 380 4.45 11.30 9.23
N ASP A 381 5.12 10.24 8.83
CA ASP A 381 5.80 9.30 9.70
C ASP A 381 6.76 9.98 10.69
N ALA A 382 7.65 10.82 10.18
CA ALA A 382 8.58 11.60 11.01
C ALA A 382 7.85 12.68 11.86
N MET A 383 6.74 13.20 11.36
CA MET A 383 5.90 14.14 12.13
C MET A 383 5.24 13.45 13.33
N VAL A 384 4.68 12.26 13.14
CA VAL A 384 4.08 11.44 14.20
C VAL A 384 5.14 11.03 15.21
N GLN A 385 6.31 10.54 14.78
CA GLN A 385 7.42 10.23 15.70
C GLN A 385 7.83 11.45 16.55
N THR A 386 8.01 12.61 15.92
CA THR A 386 8.36 13.86 16.62
C THR A 386 7.29 14.25 17.65
N PHE A 387 6.02 14.12 17.29
CA PHE A 387 4.90 14.37 18.18
C PHE A 387 4.90 13.43 19.39
N LEU A 388 5.14 12.14 19.17
CA LEU A 388 5.17 11.16 20.25
C LEU A 388 6.32 11.42 21.24
N MET A 389 7.44 11.97 20.77
CA MET A 389 8.60 12.36 21.59
C MET A 389 8.41 13.68 22.35
N ASP A 390 7.40 14.48 22.02
CA ASP A 390 7.15 15.77 22.64
C ASP A 390 6.29 15.61 23.92
N ASP A 391 6.89 15.78 25.11
CA ASP A 391 6.20 15.67 26.40
C ASP A 391 5.58 17.00 26.88
N SER A 392 5.56 18.03 26.05
CA SER A 392 4.92 19.29 26.39
C SER A 392 3.39 19.15 26.48
N SER A 393 2.77 19.96 27.34
CA SER A 393 1.31 19.93 27.54
C SER A 393 0.50 20.36 26.31
N ASN A 394 1.13 20.99 25.32
CA ASN A 394 0.52 21.44 24.07
C ASN A 394 1.01 20.62 22.85
N ALA A 395 1.62 19.46 23.06
CA ALA A 395 2.17 18.60 21.99
C ALA A 395 1.11 18.28 20.93
N ILE A 396 -0.10 17.91 21.34
CA ILE A 396 -1.22 17.57 20.42
C ILE A 396 -1.59 18.78 19.58
N ASP A 397 -1.83 19.93 20.18
CA ASP A 397 -2.21 21.14 19.44
C ASP A 397 -1.12 21.60 18.47
N THR A 398 0.13 21.49 18.90
CA THR A 398 1.30 21.81 18.07
C THR A 398 1.41 20.87 16.87
N PHE A 399 1.26 19.57 17.11
CA PHE A 399 1.31 18.55 16.06
C PHE A 399 0.19 18.76 15.03
N LEU A 400 -1.07 18.88 15.48
CA LEU A 400 -2.23 19.01 14.61
C LEU A 400 -2.18 20.33 13.81
N SER A 401 -1.81 21.44 14.43
CA SER A 401 -1.63 22.71 13.71
C SER A 401 -0.54 22.62 12.65
N LYS A 402 0.56 21.91 12.94
CA LYS A 402 1.62 21.65 11.97
C LYS A 402 1.17 20.72 10.85
N PHE A 403 0.31 19.73 11.16
CA PHE A 403 -0.27 18.83 10.17
C PHE A 403 -1.11 19.61 9.17
N ASP A 404 -2.06 20.45 9.65
CA ASP A 404 -2.88 21.32 8.80
C ASP A 404 -2.02 22.25 7.93
N ALA A 405 -1.01 22.91 8.53
CA ALA A 405 -0.15 23.83 7.81
C ALA A 405 0.68 23.13 6.72
N ASN A 406 1.21 21.94 7.00
CA ASN A 406 1.95 21.15 6.03
C ASN A 406 1.03 20.62 4.92
N TRP A 407 -0.16 20.14 5.28
CA TRP A 407 -1.15 19.70 4.29
C TRP A 407 -1.47 20.81 3.27
N ILE A 408 -1.79 22.01 3.73
CA ILE A 408 -2.04 23.18 2.87
C ILE A 408 -0.82 23.51 2.01
N ARG A 409 0.39 23.40 2.59
CA ARG A 409 1.63 23.71 1.87
C ARG A 409 1.90 22.73 0.72
N TYR A 410 1.77 21.44 0.98
CA TYR A 410 2.12 20.39 0.01
C TYR A 410 1.00 20.11 -0.99
N ASN A 411 -0.26 20.35 -0.62
CA ASN A 411 -1.44 20.15 -1.47
C ASN A 411 -2.02 21.43 -2.04
N ARG A 412 -1.31 22.57 -2.01
CA ARG A 412 -1.86 23.87 -2.42
C ARG A 412 -2.53 23.84 -3.78
N ASP A 413 -1.89 23.25 -4.77
CA ASP A 413 -2.38 23.22 -6.16
C ASP A 413 -3.54 22.21 -6.30
N LEU A 414 -3.47 21.08 -5.58
CA LEU A 414 -4.57 20.11 -5.47
C LEU A 414 -5.81 20.74 -4.79
N ILE A 415 -5.64 21.39 -3.65
CA ILE A 415 -6.73 22.08 -2.92
C ILE A 415 -7.41 23.09 -3.85
N LYS A 416 -6.63 23.89 -4.58
CA LYS A 416 -7.17 24.83 -5.55
C LYS A 416 -7.98 24.12 -6.64
N LYS A 417 -7.44 23.03 -7.20
CA LYS A 417 -8.11 22.24 -8.25
C LYS A 417 -9.43 21.67 -7.76
N VAL A 418 -9.47 21.07 -6.56
CA VAL A 418 -10.67 20.53 -5.94
C VAL A 418 -11.72 21.63 -5.72
N GLN A 419 -11.32 22.77 -5.15
CA GLN A 419 -12.23 23.88 -4.90
C GLN A 419 -12.75 24.55 -6.19
N ASP A 420 -11.93 24.58 -7.25
CA ASP A 420 -12.36 25.06 -8.57
C ASP A 420 -13.37 24.10 -9.20
N TYR A 421 -13.17 22.79 -9.07
CA TYR A 421 -14.13 21.77 -9.51
C TYR A 421 -15.47 21.89 -8.79
N ILE A 422 -15.46 21.97 -7.46
CA ILE A 422 -16.70 22.13 -6.64
C ILE A 422 -17.46 23.42 -7.03
N ARG A 423 -16.73 24.52 -7.26
CA ARG A 423 -17.35 25.80 -7.70
C ARG A 423 -17.95 25.70 -9.11
N GLY A 424 -17.27 25.00 -10.03
CA GLY A 424 -17.78 24.74 -11.37
C GLY A 424 -19.08 23.94 -11.33
N TYR A 425 -19.06 22.83 -10.60
CA TYR A 425 -20.22 21.95 -10.42
C TYR A 425 -21.44 22.67 -9.82
N ASN A 426 -21.24 23.51 -8.79
CA ASN A 426 -22.31 24.29 -8.15
C ASN A 426 -22.90 25.41 -9.03
N ASN A 427 -22.19 25.81 -10.10
CA ASN A 427 -22.70 26.83 -11.03
C ASN A 427 -23.45 26.21 -12.23
N GLU A 428 -23.42 24.91 -12.42
CA GLU A 428 -24.12 24.17 -13.46
C GLU A 428 -25.47 23.59 -12.99
N ILE A 429 -25.73 23.62 -11.68
CA ILE A 429 -27.01 23.26 -11.04
C ILE A 429 -27.81 24.53 -10.76
#